data_d522ae43402e205103a53982df1c902b
#
_entry.id   d522ae43402e205103a53982df1c902b
#
_cell.length_a   1.000
_cell.length_b   1.000
_cell.length_c   1.000
_cell.angle_alpha   90.00
_cell.angle_beta   90.00
_cell.angle_gamma   90.00
#
_symmetry.space_group_name_H-M   'P 1'
#
loop_
_entity.id
_entity.type
_entity.pdbx_description
1 polymer ?
#
loop_
_entity_poly.entity_id
_entity_poly.type
_entity_poly.pdbx_seq_one_letter_code
_entity_poly.pdbx_strand_id
1 'polypeptide(L)'
;KPGLTYQIVKNGSTGLAEAYMRGDFETDDLTNLIELTAKNIKLVYKFSGLLDFSLFNKIRNFLFKNNKSRSKKNISKHYDLGNEFFSLWLDPTLTYSSAIFDQKDNDLEKAQINKYKKLVELIKPKSGNKILEIGCGWGGFAEYVGKNHDVKLDCITISKKQFEYASNRIFKNGLNEKINIQFKDYRDVKQKYNSIASIEMIEAVGQNYLENYFKTIKTNLVSEGSAAIQAITIDDNLFDRYKTKEDFIQKYIFPGGFLPVSYTHLTLPTTPYV
;
A
#
# COMPACT_ATOMS: atom_id res chain seq x y z
N LYS A 1 -14.60 25.35 -18.91
CA LYS A 1 -15.79 24.98 -19.75
C LYS A 1 -17.06 24.99 -18.90
N PRO A 2 -18.24 25.20 -19.49
CA PRO A 2 -19.52 25.04 -18.81
C PRO A 2 -19.61 23.63 -18.20
N GLY A 3 -20.07 23.53 -16.98
CA GLY A 3 -20.22 22.23 -16.29
C GLY A 3 -19.09 21.83 -15.33
N LEU A 4 -17.98 22.57 -15.24
CA LEU A 4 -16.91 22.31 -14.27
C LEU A 4 -17.47 22.28 -12.83
N THR A 5 -18.22 23.31 -12.45
CA THR A 5 -18.84 23.39 -11.12
C THR A 5 -19.76 22.18 -10.84
N TYR A 6 -20.55 21.77 -11.86
CA TYR A 6 -21.40 20.60 -11.73
C TYR A 6 -20.59 19.31 -11.50
N GLN A 7 -19.48 19.13 -12.19
CA GLN A 7 -18.60 17.96 -12.00
C GLN A 7 -17.98 17.94 -10.60
N ILE A 8 -17.55 19.09 -10.10
CA ILE A 8 -17.00 19.20 -8.73
C ILE A 8 -18.10 18.92 -7.69
N VAL A 9 -19.28 19.47 -7.85
CA VAL A 9 -20.40 19.24 -6.93
C VAL A 9 -20.84 17.77 -6.95
N LYS A 10 -20.87 17.15 -8.13
CA LYS A 10 -21.28 15.75 -8.28
C LYS A 10 -20.26 14.76 -7.75
N ASN A 11 -18.98 14.92 -8.10
CA ASN A 11 -17.92 13.94 -7.92
C ASN A 11 -16.82 14.38 -6.93
N GLY A 12 -16.94 15.57 -6.33
CA GLY A 12 -15.98 16.11 -5.38
C GLY A 12 -14.57 16.28 -5.97
N SER A 13 -13.56 15.89 -5.21
CA SER A 13 -12.14 15.95 -5.63
C SER A 13 -11.85 15.12 -6.87
N THR A 14 -12.50 13.96 -7.01
CA THR A 14 -12.40 13.14 -8.22
C THR A 14 -12.93 13.90 -9.45
N GLY A 15 -14.04 14.63 -9.32
CA GLY A 15 -14.58 15.45 -10.39
C GLY A 15 -13.65 16.59 -10.82
N LEU A 16 -12.96 17.21 -9.86
CA LEU A 16 -11.95 18.25 -10.14
C LEU A 16 -10.76 17.64 -10.91
N ALA A 17 -10.24 16.52 -10.45
CA ALA A 17 -9.12 15.84 -11.10
C ALA A 17 -9.47 15.38 -12.52
N GLU A 18 -10.66 14.81 -12.71
CA GLU A 18 -11.13 14.39 -14.03
C GLU A 18 -11.32 15.56 -14.99
N ALA A 19 -11.81 16.70 -14.50
CA ALA A 19 -11.96 17.91 -15.30
C ALA A 19 -10.59 18.45 -15.76
N TYR A 20 -9.58 18.42 -14.88
CA TYR A 20 -8.20 18.77 -15.23
C TYR A 20 -7.64 17.83 -16.30
N MET A 21 -7.74 16.51 -16.10
CA MET A 21 -7.26 15.52 -17.07
C MET A 21 -7.93 15.62 -18.45
N ARG A 22 -9.17 16.09 -18.53
CA ARG A 22 -9.87 16.35 -19.80
C ARG A 22 -9.53 17.70 -20.43
N GLY A 23 -8.75 18.56 -19.77
CA GLY A 23 -8.50 19.93 -20.22
C GLY A 23 -9.75 20.82 -20.17
N ASP A 24 -10.65 20.59 -19.20
CA ASP A 24 -11.83 21.44 -19.00
C ASP A 24 -11.44 22.79 -18.37
N PHE A 25 -10.30 22.83 -17.70
CA PHE A 25 -9.63 24.04 -17.23
C PHE A 25 -8.10 23.81 -17.18
N GLU A 26 -7.36 24.91 -17.12
CA GLU A 26 -5.90 24.94 -16.99
C GLU A 26 -5.52 25.72 -15.73
N THR A 27 -4.32 25.49 -15.23
CA THR A 27 -3.73 26.21 -14.10
C THR A 27 -2.23 26.30 -14.28
N ASP A 28 -1.65 27.44 -13.99
CA ASP A 28 -0.18 27.64 -13.99
C ASP A 28 0.48 27.06 -12.76
N ASP A 29 -0.31 26.77 -11.71
CA ASP A 29 0.17 26.18 -10.47
C ASP A 29 -0.82 25.13 -9.92
N LEU A 30 -0.57 23.89 -10.34
CA LEU A 30 -1.36 22.75 -9.90
C LEU A 30 -1.18 22.45 -8.41
N THR A 31 0.00 22.70 -7.87
CA THR A 31 0.31 22.47 -6.45
C THR A 31 -0.55 23.37 -5.56
N ASN A 32 -0.58 24.67 -5.85
CA ASN A 32 -1.43 25.60 -5.12
C ASN A 32 -2.91 25.31 -5.25
N LEU A 33 -3.38 24.85 -6.41
CA LEU A 33 -4.76 24.43 -6.59
C LEU A 33 -5.12 23.21 -5.71
N ILE A 34 -4.23 22.22 -5.65
CA ILE A 34 -4.42 21.04 -4.79
C ILE A 34 -4.40 21.46 -3.31
N GLU A 35 -3.45 22.31 -2.92
CA GLU A 35 -3.35 22.82 -1.54
C GLU A 35 -4.59 23.61 -1.13
N LEU A 36 -5.10 24.49 -1.99
CA LEU A 36 -6.36 25.22 -1.78
C LEU A 36 -7.53 24.25 -1.57
N THR A 37 -7.61 23.22 -2.40
CA THR A 37 -8.66 22.20 -2.31
C THR A 37 -8.53 21.41 -1.00
N ALA A 38 -7.35 21.03 -0.60
CA ALA A 38 -7.08 20.31 0.64
C ALA A 38 -7.43 21.16 1.87
N LYS A 39 -7.03 22.43 1.90
CA LYS A 39 -7.40 23.39 2.99
C LYS A 39 -8.91 23.57 3.13
N ASN A 40 -9.65 23.43 2.04
CA ASN A 40 -11.11 23.60 1.99
C ASN A 40 -11.86 22.27 1.85
N ILE A 41 -11.26 21.16 2.18
CA ILE A 41 -11.81 19.82 1.93
C ILE A 41 -13.19 19.62 2.58
N LYS A 42 -13.43 20.21 3.75
CA LYS A 42 -14.74 20.16 4.45
C LYS A 42 -15.84 20.82 3.62
N LEU A 43 -15.55 21.93 2.94
CA LEU A 43 -16.50 22.61 2.03
C LEU A 43 -16.74 21.74 0.78
N VAL A 44 -15.69 21.22 0.19
CA VAL A 44 -15.80 20.30 -0.96
C VAL A 44 -16.68 19.10 -0.60
N TYR A 45 -16.51 18.56 0.58
CA TYR A 45 -17.33 17.44 1.09
C TYR A 45 -18.78 17.84 1.33
N LYS A 46 -19.05 19.01 1.88
CA LYS A 46 -20.41 19.51 2.10
C LYS A 46 -21.19 19.66 0.79
N PHE A 47 -20.55 20.21 -0.25
CA PHE A 47 -21.19 20.39 -1.54
C PHE A 47 -21.31 19.09 -2.35
N SER A 48 -20.33 18.20 -2.31
CA SER A 48 -20.38 16.92 -3.02
C SER A 48 -21.32 15.87 -2.38
N GLY A 49 -21.88 16.14 -1.21
CA GLY A 49 -22.89 15.31 -0.55
C GLY A 49 -24.34 15.55 -0.99
N LEU A 50 -24.59 16.59 -1.78
CA LEU A 50 -25.95 16.97 -2.18
C LEU A 50 -26.60 16.02 -3.20
N LEU A 51 -25.80 15.19 -3.88
CA LEU A 51 -26.29 14.19 -4.85
C LEU A 51 -25.87 12.80 -4.39
N ASP A 52 -26.79 12.07 -3.79
CA ASP A 52 -26.54 10.72 -3.29
C ASP A 52 -26.77 9.66 -4.38
N PHE A 53 -25.67 9.00 -4.81
CA PHE A 53 -25.68 7.87 -5.75
C PHE A 53 -25.28 6.54 -5.03
N SER A 54 -25.57 6.40 -3.75
CA SER A 54 -25.10 5.28 -2.91
C SER A 54 -25.50 3.90 -3.44
N LEU A 55 -26.67 3.77 -4.06
CA LEU A 55 -27.16 2.51 -4.58
C LEU A 55 -26.33 1.98 -5.75
N PHE A 56 -25.94 2.85 -6.65
CA PHE A 56 -25.13 2.49 -7.83
C PHE A 56 -23.70 2.07 -7.43
N ASN A 57 -23.15 2.71 -6.40
CA ASN A 57 -21.84 2.38 -5.86
C ASN A 57 -21.83 1.01 -5.13
N LYS A 58 -22.90 0.63 -4.45
CA LYS A 58 -23.03 -0.70 -3.81
C LYS A 58 -22.99 -1.84 -4.83
N ILE A 59 -23.70 -1.70 -5.94
CA ILE A 59 -23.71 -2.71 -7.03
C ILE A 59 -22.32 -2.82 -7.66
N ARG A 60 -21.65 -1.69 -7.91
CA ARG A 60 -20.30 -1.66 -8.47
C ARG A 60 -19.28 -2.30 -7.53
N ASN A 61 -19.29 -1.98 -6.24
CA ASN A 61 -18.37 -2.56 -5.25
C ASN A 61 -18.54 -4.08 -5.12
N PHE A 62 -19.75 -4.60 -5.31
CA PHE A 62 -19.99 -6.04 -5.39
C PHE A 62 -19.33 -6.67 -6.62
N LEU A 63 -19.35 -5.98 -7.76
CA LEU A 63 -18.76 -6.46 -9.02
C LEU A 63 -17.22 -6.38 -9.05
N PHE A 64 -16.59 -5.53 -8.22
CA PHE A 64 -15.14 -5.26 -8.24
C PHE A 64 -14.38 -5.87 -7.04
N LYS A 65 -14.75 -7.06 -6.58
CA LYS A 65 -14.04 -7.78 -5.50
C LYS A 65 -12.62 -8.17 -5.90
N ASN A 66 -11.65 -7.97 -5.02
CA ASN A 66 -10.23 -8.32 -5.20
C ASN A 66 -9.95 -9.82 -5.03
N ASN A 67 -10.49 -10.67 -5.92
CA ASN A 67 -10.07 -12.06 -5.99
C ASN A 67 -8.63 -12.18 -6.55
N LYS A 68 -8.00 -13.36 -6.46
CA LYS A 68 -6.61 -13.60 -6.90
C LYS A 68 -6.31 -13.08 -8.31
N SER A 69 -7.19 -13.35 -9.27
CA SER A 69 -6.99 -12.94 -10.66
C SER A 69 -7.06 -11.43 -10.83
N ARG A 70 -8.02 -10.77 -10.16
CA ARG A 70 -8.17 -9.32 -10.21
C ARG A 70 -7.08 -8.58 -9.44
N SER A 71 -6.69 -9.04 -8.26
CA SER A 71 -5.55 -8.47 -7.52
C SER A 71 -4.30 -8.45 -8.38
N LYS A 72 -3.98 -9.56 -9.05
CA LYS A 72 -2.86 -9.63 -9.98
C LYS A 72 -2.99 -8.64 -11.14
N LYS A 73 -4.17 -8.53 -11.76
CA LYS A 73 -4.44 -7.59 -12.86
C LYS A 73 -4.35 -6.13 -12.41
N ASN A 74 -4.91 -5.80 -11.23
CA ASN A 74 -4.91 -4.44 -10.69
C ASN A 74 -3.49 -3.99 -10.35
N ILE A 75 -2.72 -4.85 -9.69
CA ILE A 75 -1.31 -4.59 -9.35
C ILE A 75 -0.46 -4.49 -10.60
N SER A 76 -0.61 -5.41 -11.57
CA SER A 76 0.09 -5.32 -12.84
C SER A 76 -0.16 -3.97 -13.52
N LYS A 77 -1.42 -3.55 -13.62
CA LYS A 77 -1.78 -2.29 -14.27
C LYS A 77 -1.13 -1.07 -13.59
N HIS A 78 -1.03 -1.05 -12.27
CA HIS A 78 -0.39 0.05 -11.55
C HIS A 78 1.13 0.07 -11.78
N TYR A 79 1.80 -1.07 -11.67
CA TYR A 79 3.26 -1.17 -11.84
C TYR A 79 3.71 -1.28 -13.30
N ASP A 80 2.79 -1.39 -14.27
CA ASP A 80 3.08 -1.39 -15.72
C ASP A 80 3.55 -0.02 -16.23
N LEU A 81 3.44 1.06 -15.43
CA LEU A 81 4.12 2.34 -15.68
C LEU A 81 5.65 2.15 -15.81
N GLY A 82 6.21 1.09 -15.23
CA GLY A 82 7.60 0.68 -15.39
C GLY A 82 8.54 1.22 -14.33
N ASN A 83 9.66 0.51 -14.16
CA ASN A 83 10.66 0.84 -13.14
C ASN A 83 11.27 2.23 -13.37
N GLU A 84 11.44 2.64 -14.64
CA GLU A 84 11.97 3.96 -15.02
C GLU A 84 11.08 5.09 -14.48
N PHE A 85 9.75 4.98 -14.59
CA PHE A 85 8.84 5.97 -14.06
C PHE A 85 9.00 6.12 -12.54
N PHE A 86 9.04 5.01 -11.80
CA PHE A 86 9.16 5.05 -10.35
C PHE A 86 10.53 5.57 -9.90
N SER A 87 11.61 5.30 -10.65
CA SER A 87 12.96 5.79 -10.34
C SER A 87 13.12 7.31 -10.49
N LEU A 88 12.19 8.01 -11.16
CA LEU A 88 12.24 9.47 -11.32
C LEU A 88 11.96 10.23 -10.01
N TRP A 89 11.25 9.62 -9.07
CA TRP A 89 10.75 10.32 -7.89
C TRP A 89 10.86 9.52 -6.58
N LEU A 90 11.09 8.21 -6.63
CA LEU A 90 11.43 7.44 -5.45
C LEU A 90 12.92 7.59 -5.10
N ASP A 91 13.26 7.29 -3.85
CA ASP A 91 14.63 7.21 -3.36
C ASP A 91 15.42 6.05 -4.02
N PRO A 92 16.75 5.98 -3.88
CA PRO A 92 17.57 4.91 -4.48
C PRO A 92 17.17 3.49 -4.06
N THR A 93 16.52 3.34 -2.90
CA THR A 93 16.00 2.03 -2.48
C THR A 93 14.76 1.61 -3.26
N LEU A 94 14.16 2.49 -4.05
CA LEU A 94 12.89 2.32 -4.75
C LEU A 94 11.77 1.89 -3.79
N THR A 95 11.68 2.55 -2.65
CA THR A 95 10.67 2.22 -1.64
C THR A 95 9.41 3.05 -1.87
N TYR A 96 8.38 2.40 -2.38
CA TYR A 96 7.08 3.02 -2.62
C TYR A 96 6.15 2.83 -1.41
N SER A 97 6.50 3.48 -0.32
CA SER A 97 5.73 3.51 0.93
C SER A 97 6.22 4.65 1.83
N SER A 98 5.44 5.03 2.83
CA SER A 98 5.78 6.12 3.74
C SER A 98 7.09 5.85 4.48
N ALA A 99 7.88 6.91 4.68
CA ALA A 99 9.16 6.88 5.37
C ALA A 99 9.05 7.42 6.81
N ILE A 100 10.06 7.19 7.65
CA ILE A 100 10.17 7.76 8.99
C ILE A 100 11.28 8.78 8.98
N PHE A 101 10.92 10.06 8.89
CA PHE A 101 11.87 11.17 8.94
C PHE A 101 12.32 11.46 10.37
N ASP A 102 13.60 11.72 10.52
CA ASP A 102 14.13 12.35 11.75
C ASP A 102 13.88 13.86 11.65
N GLN A 103 13.61 14.52 12.78
CA GLN A 103 13.35 15.97 12.83
C GLN A 103 14.49 16.84 12.27
N LYS A 104 15.69 16.28 12.12
CA LYS A 104 16.89 16.97 11.68
C LYS A 104 17.30 16.66 10.23
N ASP A 105 16.67 15.74 9.56
CA ASP A 105 17.09 15.26 8.24
C ASP A 105 15.89 15.05 7.33
N ASN A 106 15.91 15.69 6.16
CA ASN A 106 14.90 15.59 5.12
C ASN A 106 15.31 14.63 4.00
N ASP A 107 16.36 13.83 4.19
CA ASP A 107 16.82 12.84 3.21
C ASP A 107 15.85 11.64 3.17
N LEU A 108 15.22 11.43 2.01
CA LEU A 108 14.23 10.39 1.84
C LEU A 108 14.84 8.99 1.97
N GLU A 109 16.04 8.75 1.45
CA GLU A 109 16.71 7.44 1.56
C GLU A 109 16.98 7.09 3.03
N LYS A 110 17.51 8.03 3.80
CA LYS A 110 17.73 7.84 5.23
C LYS A 110 16.42 7.60 5.98
N ALA A 111 15.37 8.34 5.64
CA ALA A 111 14.05 8.14 6.23
C ALA A 111 13.46 6.76 5.90
N GLN A 112 13.70 6.23 4.70
CA GLN A 112 13.33 4.86 4.34
C GLN A 112 14.14 3.83 5.14
N ILE A 113 15.43 4.04 5.31
CA ILE A 113 16.30 3.19 6.15
C ILE A 113 15.84 3.23 7.62
N ASN A 114 15.45 4.38 8.15
CA ASN A 114 14.90 4.49 9.52
C ASN A 114 13.62 3.67 9.69
N LYS A 115 12.74 3.67 8.69
CA LYS A 115 11.58 2.79 8.65
C LYS A 115 11.98 1.30 8.70
N TYR A 116 12.95 0.90 7.91
CA TYR A 116 13.43 -0.48 7.91
C TYR A 116 13.99 -0.90 9.26
N LYS A 117 14.79 -0.03 9.89
CA LYS A 117 15.27 -0.23 11.26
C LYS A 117 14.12 -0.46 12.22
N LYS A 118 13.10 0.40 12.15
CA LYS A 118 11.93 0.29 13.02
C LYS A 118 11.17 -1.02 12.85
N LEU A 119 10.99 -1.47 11.62
CA LEU A 119 10.35 -2.78 11.35
C LEU A 119 11.18 -3.94 11.90
N VAL A 120 12.50 -3.89 11.73
CA VAL A 120 13.41 -4.90 12.28
C VAL A 120 13.39 -4.91 13.82
N GLU A 121 13.35 -3.73 14.45
CA GLU A 121 13.17 -3.62 15.92
C GLU A 121 11.88 -4.28 16.41
N LEU A 122 10.81 -4.21 15.64
CA LEU A 122 9.52 -4.81 15.98
C LEU A 122 9.55 -6.34 15.84
N ILE A 123 10.14 -6.85 14.76
CA ILE A 123 10.20 -8.31 14.53
C ILE A 123 11.33 -9.01 15.30
N LYS A 124 12.32 -8.28 15.81
CA LYS A 124 13.44 -8.76 16.64
C LYS A 124 14.07 -10.07 16.13
N PRO A 125 14.59 -10.06 14.89
CA PRO A 125 15.12 -11.30 14.30
C PRO A 125 16.38 -11.76 15.03
N LYS A 126 16.49 -13.08 15.24
CA LYS A 126 17.71 -13.72 15.76
C LYS A 126 18.50 -14.33 14.60
N SER A 127 19.82 -14.51 14.78
CA SER A 127 20.64 -15.23 13.79
C SER A 127 20.02 -16.58 13.43
N GLY A 128 20.03 -16.92 12.15
CA GLY A 128 19.43 -18.13 11.59
C GLY A 128 17.91 -18.10 11.46
N ASN A 129 17.23 -17.04 11.90
CA ASN A 129 15.78 -16.94 11.75
C ASN A 129 15.36 -16.91 10.26
N LYS A 130 14.17 -17.46 10.01
CA LYS A 130 13.50 -17.40 8.72
C LYS A 130 12.40 -16.34 8.77
N ILE A 131 12.49 -15.37 7.86
CA ILE A 131 11.57 -14.22 7.76
C ILE A 131 10.82 -14.30 6.44
N LEU A 132 9.55 -13.88 6.44
CA LEU A 132 8.76 -13.63 5.22
C LEU A 132 8.52 -12.14 5.08
N GLU A 133 8.80 -11.61 3.89
CA GLU A 133 8.32 -10.29 3.48
C GLU A 133 7.15 -10.46 2.50
N ILE A 134 5.97 -9.92 2.87
CA ILE A 134 4.77 -9.95 2.03
C ILE A 134 4.64 -8.62 1.29
N GLY A 135 4.80 -8.65 -0.04
CA GLY A 135 4.79 -7.45 -0.87
C GLY A 135 6.15 -6.73 -0.88
N CYS A 136 7.19 -7.42 -1.33
CA CYS A 136 8.56 -6.92 -1.24
C CYS A 136 8.91 -5.75 -2.19
N GLY A 137 7.98 -5.31 -3.04
CA GLY A 137 8.27 -4.23 -3.97
C GLY A 137 9.52 -4.50 -4.81
N TRP A 138 10.39 -3.52 -4.91
CA TRP A 138 11.68 -3.62 -5.62
C TRP A 138 12.83 -4.16 -4.75
N GLY A 139 12.53 -4.70 -3.56
CA GLY A 139 13.50 -5.40 -2.71
C GLY A 139 14.33 -4.51 -1.81
N GLY A 140 13.92 -3.28 -1.54
CA GLY A 140 14.68 -2.34 -0.68
C GLY A 140 14.80 -2.84 0.76
N PHE A 141 13.70 -3.26 1.40
CA PHE A 141 13.73 -3.84 2.74
C PHE A 141 14.50 -5.16 2.77
N ALA A 142 14.30 -6.02 1.76
CA ALA A 142 15.03 -7.28 1.64
C ALA A 142 16.55 -7.07 1.60
N GLU A 143 17.02 -6.13 0.78
CA GLU A 143 18.44 -5.79 0.67
C GLU A 143 18.98 -5.27 2.01
N TYR A 144 18.23 -4.35 2.67
CA TYR A 144 18.61 -3.83 3.97
C TYR A 144 18.77 -4.94 5.03
N VAL A 145 17.80 -5.83 5.13
CA VAL A 145 17.84 -6.96 6.08
C VAL A 145 19.00 -7.89 5.76
N GLY A 146 19.19 -8.27 4.51
CA GLY A 146 20.25 -9.20 4.11
C GLY A 146 21.66 -8.68 4.34
N LYS A 147 21.86 -7.35 4.24
CA LYS A 147 23.15 -6.70 4.51
C LYS A 147 23.45 -6.57 6.00
N ASN A 148 22.43 -6.41 6.84
CA ASN A 148 22.61 -6.03 8.24
C ASN A 148 22.31 -7.17 9.23
N HIS A 149 21.70 -8.27 8.80
CA HIS A 149 21.28 -9.35 9.68
C HIS A 149 21.63 -10.72 9.12
N ASP A 150 21.95 -11.65 10.01
CA ASP A 150 22.22 -13.05 9.67
C ASP A 150 20.92 -13.87 9.73
N VAL A 151 20.10 -13.74 8.66
CA VAL A 151 18.77 -14.38 8.55
C VAL A 151 18.56 -14.93 7.15
N LYS A 152 17.59 -15.83 7.00
CA LYS A 152 17.04 -16.24 5.71
C LYS A 152 15.74 -15.48 5.44
N LEU A 153 15.60 -14.90 4.28
CA LEU A 153 14.45 -14.08 3.93
C LEU A 153 13.77 -14.60 2.65
N ASP A 154 12.53 -15.04 2.77
CA ASP A 154 11.65 -15.25 1.62
C ASP A 154 10.86 -13.96 1.37
N CYS A 155 10.90 -13.44 0.15
CA CYS A 155 10.22 -12.23 -0.26
C CYS A 155 9.25 -12.53 -1.39
N ILE A 156 8.01 -12.11 -1.26
CA ILE A 156 7.00 -12.40 -2.27
C ILE A 156 6.40 -11.13 -2.88
N THR A 157 6.13 -11.18 -4.17
CA THR A 157 5.38 -10.18 -4.92
C THR A 157 4.54 -10.83 -6.01
N ILE A 158 3.43 -10.19 -6.40
CA ILE A 158 2.61 -10.59 -7.55
C ILE A 158 2.81 -9.69 -8.78
N SER A 159 3.74 -8.73 -8.70
CA SER A 159 4.19 -7.93 -9.85
C SER A 159 5.41 -8.58 -10.50
N LYS A 160 5.29 -8.93 -11.79
CA LYS A 160 6.40 -9.52 -12.53
C LYS A 160 7.60 -8.58 -12.65
N LYS A 161 7.34 -7.29 -12.90
CA LYS A 161 8.40 -6.26 -13.00
C LYS A 161 9.15 -6.07 -11.68
N GLN A 162 8.44 -6.06 -10.55
CA GLN A 162 9.07 -6.01 -9.23
C GLN A 162 9.89 -7.27 -8.94
N PHE A 163 9.33 -8.44 -9.25
CA PHE A 163 10.04 -9.71 -9.08
C PHE A 163 11.38 -9.74 -9.85
N GLU A 164 11.36 -9.38 -11.11
CA GLU A 164 12.57 -9.36 -11.97
C GLU A 164 13.59 -8.35 -11.45
N TYR A 165 13.15 -7.14 -11.07
CA TYR A 165 14.02 -6.12 -10.54
C TYR A 165 14.62 -6.51 -9.18
N ALA A 166 13.79 -6.94 -8.22
CA ALA A 166 14.23 -7.34 -6.89
C ALA A 166 15.20 -8.52 -6.96
N SER A 167 14.92 -9.54 -7.79
CA SER A 167 15.83 -10.68 -8.01
C SER A 167 17.20 -10.23 -8.52
N ASN A 168 17.23 -9.34 -9.49
CA ASN A 168 18.49 -8.79 -10.02
C ASN A 168 19.24 -7.94 -8.99
N ARG A 169 18.50 -7.13 -8.19
CA ARG A 169 19.06 -6.35 -7.08
C ARG A 169 19.75 -7.24 -6.06
N ILE A 170 19.09 -8.30 -5.61
CA ILE A 170 19.60 -9.24 -4.62
C ILE A 170 20.82 -9.98 -5.17
N PHE A 171 20.77 -10.42 -6.42
CA PHE A 171 21.89 -11.09 -7.08
C PHE A 171 23.11 -10.15 -7.20
N LYS A 172 22.93 -8.92 -7.68
CA LYS A 172 24.02 -7.92 -7.82
C LYS A 172 24.69 -7.57 -6.50
N ASN A 173 23.97 -7.66 -5.39
CA ASN A 173 24.50 -7.41 -4.04
C ASN A 173 25.08 -8.67 -3.38
N GLY A 174 25.13 -9.83 -4.05
CA GLY A 174 25.64 -11.09 -3.49
C GLY A 174 24.82 -11.66 -2.35
N LEU A 175 23.51 -11.37 -2.31
CA LEU A 175 22.62 -11.74 -1.21
C LEU A 175 21.72 -12.94 -1.52
N ASN A 176 21.87 -13.55 -2.69
CA ASN A 176 21.02 -14.64 -3.18
C ASN A 176 21.10 -15.95 -2.36
N GLU A 177 22.13 -16.12 -1.54
CA GLU A 177 22.18 -17.26 -0.59
C GLU A 177 21.32 -17.03 0.66
N LYS A 178 21.04 -15.78 1.00
CA LYS A 178 20.25 -15.39 2.18
C LYS A 178 18.81 -15.03 1.81
N ILE A 179 18.58 -14.46 0.63
CA ILE A 179 17.31 -13.87 0.20
C ILE A 179 16.78 -14.59 -1.03
N ASN A 180 15.54 -15.05 -0.95
CA ASN A 180 14.84 -15.73 -2.02
C ASN A 180 13.62 -14.89 -2.45
N ILE A 181 13.69 -14.26 -3.62
CA ILE A 181 12.57 -13.52 -4.21
C ILE A 181 11.66 -14.49 -4.97
N GLN A 182 10.36 -14.43 -4.73
CA GLN A 182 9.39 -15.33 -5.34
C GLN A 182 8.23 -14.55 -5.99
N PHE A 183 7.89 -14.93 -7.19
CA PHE A 183 6.66 -14.47 -7.85
C PHE A 183 5.48 -15.29 -7.32
N LYS A 184 4.86 -14.84 -6.20
CA LYS A 184 3.90 -15.65 -5.45
C LYS A 184 2.87 -14.78 -4.74
N ASP A 185 1.64 -15.26 -4.70
CA ASP A 185 0.57 -14.66 -3.89
C ASP A 185 0.71 -15.08 -2.42
N TYR A 186 0.48 -14.15 -1.48
CA TYR A 186 0.58 -14.43 -0.05
C TYR A 186 -0.36 -15.56 0.41
N ARG A 187 -1.50 -15.72 -0.26
CA ARG A 187 -2.48 -16.79 0.00
C ARG A 187 -1.96 -18.20 -0.30
N ASP A 188 -0.86 -18.31 -1.04
CA ASP A 188 -0.23 -19.57 -1.42
C ASP A 188 0.99 -19.92 -0.56
N VAL A 189 1.31 -19.08 0.42
CA VAL A 189 2.38 -19.36 1.39
C VAL A 189 1.92 -20.44 2.36
N LYS A 190 2.76 -21.48 2.52
CA LYS A 190 2.45 -22.63 3.40
C LYS A 190 3.58 -22.96 4.38
N GLN A 191 4.65 -22.17 4.39
CA GLN A 191 5.79 -22.39 5.26
C GLN A 191 5.63 -21.62 6.56
N LYS A 192 6.36 -22.07 7.60
CA LYS A 192 6.45 -21.38 8.88
C LYS A 192 7.64 -20.43 8.91
N TYR A 193 7.46 -19.27 9.54
CA TYR A 193 8.45 -18.22 9.68
C TYR A 193 8.54 -17.77 11.13
N ASN A 194 9.75 -17.38 11.53
CA ASN A 194 9.98 -16.79 12.86
C ASN A 194 9.39 -15.39 12.93
N SER A 195 9.43 -14.66 11.79
CA SER A 195 8.85 -13.32 11.70
C SER A 195 8.28 -13.07 10.33
N ILE A 196 7.31 -12.15 10.27
CA ILE A 196 6.69 -11.70 9.01
C ILE A 196 6.71 -10.16 8.99
N ALA A 197 7.18 -9.58 7.88
CA ALA A 197 7.10 -8.16 7.60
C ALA A 197 6.15 -7.90 6.42
N SER A 198 5.36 -6.85 6.49
CA SER A 198 4.50 -6.41 5.39
C SER A 198 4.37 -4.88 5.41
N ILE A 199 4.77 -4.24 4.31
CA ILE A 199 4.89 -2.80 4.20
C ILE A 199 3.89 -2.30 3.16
N GLU A 200 2.86 -1.60 3.61
CA GLU A 200 1.80 -1.00 2.77
C GLU A 200 1.28 -1.96 1.67
N MET A 201 1.01 -3.20 2.06
CA MET A 201 0.41 -4.21 1.20
C MET A 201 -1.06 -4.49 1.56
N ILE A 202 -1.45 -4.23 2.82
CA ILE A 202 -2.81 -4.48 3.32
C ILE A 202 -3.85 -3.68 2.53
N GLU A 203 -3.47 -2.51 2.02
CA GLU A 203 -4.31 -1.63 1.20
C GLU A 203 -4.74 -2.30 -0.11
N ALA A 204 -3.91 -3.18 -0.65
CA ALA A 204 -4.19 -3.94 -1.87
C ALA A 204 -5.03 -5.21 -1.63
N VAL A 205 -5.23 -5.59 -0.37
CA VAL A 205 -5.99 -6.79 0.00
C VAL A 205 -7.49 -6.62 -0.28
N GLY A 206 -8.04 -5.45 0.06
CA GLY A 206 -9.47 -5.17 0.00
C GLY A 206 -10.24 -5.68 1.21
N GLN A 207 -11.28 -4.95 1.62
CA GLN A 207 -12.02 -5.14 2.87
C GLN A 207 -12.45 -6.61 3.12
N ASN A 208 -13.01 -7.28 2.12
CA ASN A 208 -13.55 -8.62 2.26
C ASN A 208 -12.49 -9.72 2.49
N TYR A 209 -11.21 -9.39 2.38
CA TYR A 209 -10.10 -10.34 2.49
C TYR A 209 -9.16 -10.04 3.66
N LEU A 210 -9.44 -9.00 4.46
CA LEU A 210 -8.61 -8.64 5.62
C LEU A 210 -8.49 -9.80 6.61
N GLU A 211 -9.60 -10.45 6.95
CA GLU A 211 -9.59 -11.61 7.83
C GLU A 211 -8.69 -12.73 7.29
N ASN A 212 -8.81 -13.04 6.00
CA ASN A 212 -7.96 -14.04 5.36
C ASN A 212 -6.47 -13.63 5.35
N TYR A 213 -6.18 -12.35 5.19
CA TYR A 213 -4.81 -11.84 5.24
C TYR A 213 -4.19 -12.07 6.62
N PHE A 214 -4.86 -11.66 7.69
CA PHE A 214 -4.38 -11.88 9.05
C PHE A 214 -4.34 -13.37 9.43
N LYS A 215 -5.32 -14.15 8.99
CA LYS A 215 -5.31 -15.61 9.17
C LYS A 215 -4.08 -16.24 8.48
N THR A 216 -3.74 -15.79 7.29
CA THR A 216 -2.55 -16.25 6.57
C THR A 216 -1.28 -15.90 7.33
N ILE A 217 -1.14 -14.68 7.84
CA ILE A 217 -0.01 -14.27 8.69
C ILE A 217 0.09 -15.18 9.91
N LYS A 218 -0.99 -15.31 10.68
CA LYS A 218 -1.05 -16.15 11.87
C LYS A 218 -0.69 -17.62 11.57
N THR A 219 -1.25 -18.16 10.48
CA THR A 219 -1.01 -19.55 10.10
C THR A 219 0.44 -19.80 9.70
N ASN A 220 1.13 -18.82 9.15
CA ASN A 220 2.51 -18.96 8.71
C ASN A 220 3.56 -18.52 9.76
N LEU A 221 3.17 -18.01 10.91
CA LEU A 221 4.05 -17.79 12.03
C LEU A 221 4.29 -19.08 12.84
N VAL A 222 5.51 -19.24 13.34
CA VAL A 222 5.80 -20.24 14.39
C VAL A 222 5.10 -19.82 15.70
N SER A 223 5.07 -20.67 16.75
CA SER A 223 4.46 -20.36 18.03
C SER A 223 5.14 -19.12 18.59
N GLU A 224 5.65 -18.51 19.03
CA GLU A 224 6.25 -17.25 19.52
C GLU A 224 6.73 -16.31 18.40
N GLY A 225 6.23 -16.51 17.18
CA GLY A 225 6.60 -15.67 16.03
C GLY A 225 5.94 -14.31 16.08
N SER A 226 6.57 -13.31 15.47
CA SER A 226 6.10 -11.92 15.44
C SER A 226 5.82 -11.42 14.01
N ALA A 227 4.86 -10.49 13.86
CA ALA A 227 4.64 -9.82 12.60
C ALA A 227 4.70 -8.30 12.79
N ALA A 228 5.37 -7.61 11.87
CA ALA A 228 5.34 -6.16 11.77
C ALA A 228 4.64 -5.75 10.47
N ILE A 229 3.60 -4.94 10.61
CA ILE A 229 2.80 -4.47 9.49
C ILE A 229 2.82 -2.94 9.49
N GLN A 230 3.24 -2.34 8.38
CA GLN A 230 3.00 -0.94 8.11
C GLN A 230 1.75 -0.82 7.25
N ALA A 231 0.85 0.07 7.60
CA ALA A 231 -0.40 0.30 6.90
C ALA A 231 -0.76 1.78 6.87
N ILE A 232 -1.37 2.23 5.78
CA ILE A 232 -2.07 3.51 5.70
C ILE A 232 -3.46 3.30 6.29
N THR A 233 -3.83 4.12 7.26
CA THR A 233 -5.17 4.08 7.85
C THR A 233 -5.94 5.34 7.51
N ILE A 234 -7.27 5.24 7.47
CA ILE A 234 -8.15 6.39 7.35
C ILE A 234 -8.74 6.74 8.71
N ASP A 235 -9.03 8.03 8.93
CA ASP A 235 -9.73 8.50 10.10
C ASP A 235 -11.12 7.85 10.22
N ASP A 236 -11.50 7.39 11.42
CA ASP A 236 -12.76 6.71 11.70
C ASP A 236 -13.98 7.54 11.27
N ASN A 237 -13.90 8.88 11.44
CA ASN A 237 -14.99 9.80 11.05
C ASN A 237 -15.16 9.92 9.53
N LEU A 238 -14.15 9.56 8.75
CA LEU A 238 -14.19 9.59 7.28
C LEU A 238 -14.56 8.24 6.66
N PHE A 239 -14.49 7.17 7.46
CA PHE A 239 -14.60 5.80 6.97
C PHE A 239 -15.96 5.51 6.32
N ASP A 240 -17.07 5.94 6.94
CA ASP A 240 -18.42 5.69 6.39
C ASP A 240 -18.61 6.33 5.02
N ARG A 241 -18.02 7.49 4.80
CA ARG A 241 -18.00 8.14 3.49
C ARG A 241 -17.05 7.42 2.53
N TYR A 242 -15.84 7.08 2.98
CA TYR A 242 -14.83 6.42 2.17
C TYR A 242 -15.33 5.09 1.58
N LYS A 243 -16.03 4.28 2.38
CA LYS A 243 -16.58 2.99 1.91
C LYS A 243 -17.71 3.12 0.90
N THR A 244 -18.35 4.30 0.80
CA THR A 244 -19.51 4.54 -0.07
C THR A 244 -19.18 5.23 -1.38
N LYS A 245 -18.06 5.97 -1.43
CA LYS A 245 -17.63 6.72 -2.63
C LYS A 245 -16.21 6.34 -2.98
N GLU A 246 -16.00 5.94 -4.24
CA GLU A 246 -14.66 5.74 -4.78
C GLU A 246 -13.96 7.09 -4.93
N ASP A 247 -12.77 7.20 -4.38
CA ASP A 247 -11.92 8.37 -4.55
C ASP A 247 -11.03 8.27 -5.80
N PHE A 248 -10.22 9.29 -6.04
CA PHE A 248 -9.31 9.34 -7.17
C PHE A 248 -8.28 8.21 -7.13
N ILE A 249 -7.75 7.90 -5.96
CA ILE A 249 -6.73 6.86 -5.77
C ILE A 249 -7.30 5.48 -6.09
N GLN A 250 -8.48 5.18 -5.56
CA GLN A 250 -9.17 3.91 -5.84
C GLN A 250 -9.57 3.77 -7.31
N LYS A 251 -9.88 4.87 -7.98
CA LYS A 251 -10.34 4.84 -9.38
C LYS A 251 -9.20 4.70 -10.38
N TYR A 252 -8.11 5.44 -10.17
CA TYR A 252 -7.06 5.62 -11.18
C TYR A 252 -5.72 5.04 -10.81
N ILE A 253 -5.39 4.96 -9.51
CA ILE A 253 -4.07 4.56 -9.03
C ILE A 253 -4.10 3.12 -8.51
N PHE A 254 -4.92 2.83 -7.50
CA PHE A 254 -5.05 1.51 -6.88
C PHE A 254 -6.47 0.96 -6.98
N PRO A 255 -6.92 0.47 -8.15
CA PRO A 255 -8.25 -0.10 -8.30
C PRO A 255 -8.49 -1.26 -7.32
N GLY A 256 -9.56 -1.15 -6.54
CA GLY A 256 -9.87 -2.11 -5.48
C GLY A 256 -9.09 -1.93 -4.20
N GLY A 257 -8.29 -0.87 -4.08
CA GLY A 257 -7.61 -0.48 -2.86
C GLY A 257 -8.58 -0.15 -1.73
N PHE A 258 -8.16 -0.41 -0.50
CA PHE A 258 -8.97 -0.19 0.69
C PHE A 258 -8.09 0.23 1.87
N LEU A 259 -8.40 1.38 2.47
CA LEU A 259 -7.74 1.84 3.69
C LEU A 259 -8.51 1.34 4.91
N PRO A 260 -7.88 0.56 5.80
CA PRO A 260 -8.50 0.14 7.05
C PRO A 260 -8.57 1.32 8.03
N VAL A 261 -9.46 1.23 9.02
CA VAL A 261 -9.39 2.05 10.23
C VAL A 261 -8.62 1.31 11.30
N SER A 262 -7.88 2.03 12.12
CA SER A 262 -6.95 1.44 13.08
C SER A 262 -7.66 0.58 14.12
N TYR A 263 -8.78 1.02 14.61
CA TYR A 263 -9.46 0.36 15.73
C TYR A 263 -10.30 -0.84 15.33
N THR A 264 -11.13 -0.72 14.30
CA THR A 264 -12.11 -1.79 13.96
C THR A 264 -11.59 -2.85 13.01
N HIS A 265 -10.55 -2.55 12.21
CA HIS A 265 -10.03 -3.47 11.20
C HIS A 265 -8.66 -4.05 11.55
N LEU A 266 -7.87 -3.35 12.35
CA LEU A 266 -6.52 -3.79 12.74
C LEU A 266 -6.49 -4.43 14.13
N THR A 267 -7.49 -4.21 14.98
CA THR A 267 -7.67 -4.97 16.21
C THR A 267 -8.23 -6.35 15.85
N LEU A 268 -7.36 -7.33 15.87
CA LEU A 268 -7.75 -8.71 15.61
C LEU A 268 -8.71 -9.22 16.70
N PRO A 269 -9.82 -9.88 16.33
CA PRO A 269 -10.70 -10.54 17.30
C PRO A 269 -10.06 -11.77 17.95
N THR A 270 -8.75 -11.91 17.91
CA THR A 270 -8.01 -13.11 18.36
C THR A 270 -6.95 -12.82 19.38
N THR A 271 -6.91 -11.66 20.00
CA THR A 271 -6.22 -11.50 21.28
C THR A 271 -7.26 -11.70 22.38
N PRO A 272 -7.33 -12.88 23.00
CA PRO A 272 -7.85 -12.91 24.32
C PRO A 272 -6.81 -12.23 25.18
N TYR A 273 -7.12 -11.05 25.63
CA TYR A 273 -6.55 -10.42 26.81
C TYR A 273 -5.04 -10.18 26.91
N VAL A 274 -4.68 -8.94 26.86
CA VAL A 274 -3.86 -8.40 27.95
C VAL A 274 -4.68 -7.35 28.66
#